data_7d4534f9ef70bce932143de57a10b18f
#
_entry.id   7d4534f9ef70bce932143de57a10b18f
#
_cell.length_a   1.000
_cell.length_b   1.000
_cell.length_c   1.000
_cell.angle_alpha   90.00
_cell.angle_beta   90.00
_cell.angle_gamma   90.00
#
_symmetry.space_group_name_H-M   'P 1'
#
loop_
_entity.id
_entity.type
_entity.pdbx_description
1 polymer ?
#
loop_
_entity_poly.entity_id
_entity_poly.type
_entity_poly.pdbx_seq_one_letter_code
_entity_poly.pdbx_strand_id
1 'polypeptide(L)'
;MTATANDSRTLQFLGNNEITVLVSGSESGGKFSVMELVVQPRGGANALHTDHWVEVFHVIDGEAEWTLERDGSLDTWIARRGDTVVVPAGAKHRFAGAGDRPCRMITLGPPEYEQFFRALADAWQGPFDRERTPRAVGPVFERFGMRMVAA
;
A
#
# COMPACT_ATOMS: atom_id res chain seq x y z
N MET A 1 -4.59 27.70 -9.21
CA MET A 1 -5.37 26.50 -9.50
C MET A 1 -6.01 25.99 -8.22
N THR A 2 -7.33 25.92 -8.16
CA THR A 2 -8.01 25.28 -7.04
C THR A 2 -7.90 23.76 -7.23
N ALA A 3 -7.24 23.06 -6.31
CA ALA A 3 -7.18 21.61 -6.33
C ALA A 3 -8.60 21.04 -6.18
N THR A 4 -8.98 20.11 -7.05
CA THR A 4 -10.19 19.34 -6.89
C THR A 4 -9.95 18.24 -5.84
N ALA A 5 -11.02 17.59 -5.34
CA ALA A 5 -10.88 16.46 -4.40
C ALA A 5 -9.98 15.34 -4.98
N ASN A 6 -9.93 15.20 -6.31
CA ASN A 6 -9.07 14.23 -6.99
C ASN A 6 -7.61 14.65 -7.09
N ASP A 7 -7.28 15.91 -6.77
CA ASP A 7 -5.91 16.44 -6.81
C ASP A 7 -5.26 16.43 -5.42
N SER A 8 -5.94 15.92 -4.39
CA SER A 8 -5.35 15.80 -3.07
C SER A 8 -4.12 14.89 -3.12
N ARG A 9 -3.02 15.31 -2.46
CA ARG A 9 -1.81 14.51 -2.35
C ARG A 9 -1.83 13.57 -1.15
N THR A 10 -2.66 13.85 -0.15
CA THR A 10 -2.79 13.01 1.04
C THR A 10 -4.15 12.33 1.05
N LEU A 11 -4.13 11.03 1.12
CA LEU A 11 -5.31 10.16 1.07
C LEU A 11 -5.32 9.23 2.28
N GLN A 12 -6.51 8.94 2.81
CA GLN A 12 -6.68 7.87 3.79
C GLN A 12 -7.14 6.60 3.08
N PHE A 13 -6.66 5.45 3.55
CA PHE A 13 -7.07 4.17 2.99
C PHE A 13 -7.20 3.10 4.08
N LEU A 14 -8.15 2.21 3.92
CA LEU A 14 -8.39 1.04 4.79
C LEU A 14 -8.31 1.39 6.29
N GLY A 15 -9.10 2.38 6.71
CA GLY A 15 -9.13 2.87 8.09
C GLY A 15 -8.23 4.08 8.30
N ASN A 16 -7.33 4.02 9.27
CA ASN A 16 -6.48 5.14 9.66
C ASN A 16 -5.12 5.17 8.98
N ASN A 17 -4.93 4.38 7.93
CA ASN A 17 -3.71 4.42 7.15
C ASN A 17 -3.73 5.63 6.21
N GLU A 18 -2.57 6.19 5.94
CA GLU A 18 -2.45 7.42 5.15
C GLU A 18 -1.38 7.26 4.09
N ILE A 19 -1.66 7.79 2.91
CA ILE A 19 -0.68 7.85 1.84
C ILE A 19 -0.59 9.27 1.30
N THR A 20 0.64 9.77 1.11
CA THR A 20 0.90 11.07 0.52
C THR A 20 1.66 10.89 -0.77
N VAL A 21 1.13 11.43 -1.86
CA VAL A 21 1.80 11.40 -3.16
C VAL A 21 2.93 12.41 -3.18
N LEU A 22 4.17 11.93 -3.26
CA LEU A 22 5.36 12.77 -3.35
C LEU A 22 5.70 13.10 -4.80
N VAL A 23 5.66 12.09 -5.67
CA VAL A 23 5.82 12.23 -7.11
C VAL A 23 4.68 11.49 -7.80
N SER A 24 3.82 12.21 -8.50
CA SER A 24 2.72 11.59 -9.24
C SER A 24 3.22 10.98 -10.55
N GLY A 25 2.43 10.07 -11.09
CA GLY A 25 2.72 9.48 -12.40
C GLY A 25 2.85 10.54 -13.51
N SER A 26 2.04 11.61 -13.46
CA SER A 26 2.14 12.70 -14.44
C SER A 26 3.42 13.52 -14.28
N GLU A 27 3.86 13.77 -13.04
CA GLU A 27 5.11 14.50 -12.77
C GLU A 27 6.35 13.74 -13.24
N SER A 28 6.30 12.41 -13.23
CA SER A 28 7.40 11.56 -13.70
C SER A 28 7.38 11.27 -15.20
N GLY A 29 6.47 11.90 -15.94
CA GLY A 29 6.30 11.61 -17.37
C GLY A 29 5.71 10.21 -17.63
N GLY A 30 4.90 9.70 -16.73
CA GLY A 30 4.25 8.39 -16.86
C GLY A 30 5.15 7.20 -16.54
N LYS A 31 6.26 7.41 -15.81
CA LYS A 31 7.26 6.37 -15.57
C LYS A 31 7.07 5.66 -14.22
N PHE A 32 6.78 6.41 -13.16
CA PHE A 32 6.63 5.87 -11.80
C PHE A 32 5.81 6.82 -10.93
N SER A 33 5.45 6.34 -9.76
CA SER A 33 4.92 7.16 -8.66
C SER A 33 5.72 6.90 -7.39
N VAL A 34 5.88 7.93 -6.56
CA VAL A 34 6.54 7.84 -5.25
C VAL A 34 5.58 8.38 -4.20
N MET A 35 5.41 7.63 -3.14
CA MET A 35 4.46 7.98 -2.08
C MET A 35 5.07 7.74 -0.70
N GLU A 36 4.61 8.50 0.28
CA GLU A 36 4.89 8.22 1.68
C GLU A 36 3.67 7.53 2.30
N LEU A 37 3.90 6.38 2.89
CA LEU A 37 2.88 5.54 3.48
C LEU A 37 3.04 5.57 5.00
N VAL A 38 1.96 5.88 5.72
CA VAL A 38 1.89 5.81 7.17
C VAL A 38 0.87 4.74 7.56
N VAL A 39 1.35 3.65 8.15
CA VAL A 39 0.49 2.58 8.62
C VAL A 39 0.45 2.57 10.15
N GLN A 40 -0.75 2.46 10.69
CA GLN A 40 -0.95 2.37 12.13
C GLN A 40 -0.55 0.97 12.64
N PRO A 41 -0.28 0.83 13.94
CA PRO A 41 -0.04 -0.50 14.51
C PRO A 41 -1.14 -1.48 14.08
N ARG A 42 -0.74 -2.62 13.55
CA ARG A 42 -1.61 -3.66 12.96
C ARG A 42 -2.43 -3.24 11.73
N GLY A 43 -2.23 -2.00 11.27
CA GLY A 43 -2.79 -1.52 10.01
C GLY A 43 -1.89 -1.88 8.82
N GLY A 44 -2.37 -1.61 7.61
CA GLY A 44 -1.66 -1.86 6.37
C GLY A 44 -2.34 -2.90 5.50
N ALA A 45 -1.61 -3.45 4.54
CA ALA A 45 -2.10 -4.49 3.64
C ALA A 45 -1.95 -5.88 4.27
N ASN A 46 -2.81 -6.19 5.23
CA ASN A 46 -2.70 -7.35 6.12
C ASN A 46 -3.08 -8.69 5.47
N ALA A 47 -3.90 -8.67 4.43
CA ALA A 47 -4.29 -9.89 3.72
C ALA A 47 -3.20 -10.26 2.70
N LEU A 48 -2.83 -11.54 2.67
CA LEU A 48 -1.89 -12.04 1.68
C LEU A 48 -2.47 -11.86 0.27
N HIS A 49 -1.72 -11.21 -0.61
CA HIS A 49 -2.20 -10.88 -1.95
C HIS A 49 -1.06 -10.85 -2.97
N THR A 50 -1.43 -10.75 -4.24
CA THR A 50 -0.51 -10.53 -5.35
C THR A 50 -0.95 -9.31 -6.13
N ASP A 51 0.02 -8.62 -6.73
CA ASP A 51 -0.21 -7.61 -7.75
C ASP A 51 0.73 -7.83 -8.94
N HIS A 52 0.38 -7.20 -10.07
CA HIS A 52 1.10 -7.46 -11.33
C HIS A 52 2.23 -6.45 -11.60
N TRP A 53 2.50 -5.55 -10.69
CA TRP A 53 3.60 -4.59 -10.78
C TRP A 53 4.63 -4.82 -9.69
N VAL A 54 5.80 -4.21 -9.85
CA VAL A 54 6.85 -4.21 -8.83
C VAL A 54 6.61 -3.06 -7.86
N GLU A 55 6.78 -3.31 -6.58
CA GLU A 55 6.73 -2.29 -5.53
C GLU A 55 8.05 -2.29 -4.75
N VAL A 56 8.46 -1.10 -4.32
CA VAL A 56 9.58 -0.92 -3.41
C VAL A 56 9.07 -0.20 -2.17
N PHE A 57 9.49 -0.63 -1.00
CA PHE A 57 9.19 0.01 0.27
C PHE A 57 10.49 0.26 1.02
N HIS A 58 10.67 1.46 1.54
CA HIS A 58 11.81 1.81 2.36
C HIS A 58 11.33 2.39 3.69
N VAL A 59 11.67 1.73 4.80
CA VAL A 59 11.24 2.17 6.14
C VAL A 59 12.05 3.38 6.58
N ILE A 60 11.36 4.47 6.87
CA ILE A 60 11.99 5.71 7.35
C ILE A 60 11.78 5.94 8.84
N ASP A 61 10.74 5.35 9.43
CA ASP A 61 10.49 5.39 10.88
C ASP A 61 9.52 4.28 11.29
N GLY A 62 9.64 3.81 12.53
CA GLY A 62 8.82 2.72 13.03
C GLY A 62 9.22 1.36 12.49
N GLU A 63 8.32 0.39 12.65
CA GLU A 63 8.56 -0.99 12.26
C GLU A 63 7.32 -1.57 11.55
N ALA A 64 7.54 -2.47 10.61
CA ALA A 64 6.48 -3.21 9.95
C ALA A 64 6.81 -4.69 9.87
N GLU A 65 5.84 -5.54 10.16
CA GLU A 65 5.96 -6.97 9.92
C GLU A 65 5.63 -7.26 8.46
N TRP A 66 6.60 -7.84 7.76
CA TRP A 66 6.49 -8.21 6.37
C TRP A 66 6.42 -9.72 6.20
N THR A 67 5.57 -10.17 5.30
CA THR A 67 5.58 -11.53 4.76
C THR A 67 5.72 -11.42 3.25
N LEU A 68 6.72 -12.09 2.69
CA LEU A 68 7.01 -12.06 1.26
C LEU A 68 7.42 -13.45 0.77
N GLU A 69 6.86 -13.84 -0.37
CA GLU A 69 7.24 -15.06 -1.06
C GLU A 69 8.63 -14.90 -1.69
N ARG A 70 9.53 -15.79 -1.32
CA ARG A 70 10.88 -15.89 -1.87
C ARG A 70 11.20 -17.36 -2.13
N ASP A 71 11.63 -17.67 -3.34
CA ASP A 71 12.02 -19.05 -3.73
C ASP A 71 10.95 -20.10 -3.36
N GLY A 72 9.67 -19.77 -3.53
CA GLY A 72 8.56 -20.68 -3.27
C GLY A 72 8.15 -20.80 -1.80
N SER A 73 8.76 -20.05 -0.89
CA SER A 73 8.44 -20.03 0.55
C SER A 73 8.01 -18.65 1.00
N LEU A 74 7.19 -18.59 2.04
CA LEU A 74 6.80 -17.34 2.68
C LEU A 74 7.76 -17.05 3.84
N ASP A 75 8.51 -15.94 3.73
CA ASP A 75 9.37 -15.44 4.80
C ASP A 75 8.65 -14.31 5.54
N THR A 76 8.77 -14.30 6.87
CA THR A 76 8.20 -13.25 7.72
C THR A 76 9.29 -12.65 8.59
N TRP A 77 9.36 -11.31 8.62
CA TRP A 77 10.36 -10.58 9.43
C TRP A 77 9.84 -9.20 9.80
N ILE A 78 10.54 -8.54 10.72
CA ILE A 78 10.29 -7.14 11.07
C ILE A 78 11.26 -6.26 10.27
N ALA A 79 10.70 -5.41 9.41
CA ALA A 79 11.46 -4.37 8.73
C ALA A 79 11.53 -3.13 9.63
N ARG A 80 12.71 -2.56 9.75
CA ARG A 80 13.04 -1.42 10.61
C ARG A 80 13.58 -0.27 9.79
N ARG A 81 13.72 0.87 10.42
CA ARG A 81 14.31 2.07 9.81
C ARG A 81 15.58 1.72 9.03
N GLY A 82 15.61 2.13 7.76
CA GLY A 82 16.73 1.87 6.85
C GLY A 82 16.58 0.60 6.01
N ASP A 83 15.62 -0.28 6.34
CA ASP A 83 15.39 -1.49 5.56
C ASP A 83 14.58 -1.19 4.29
N THR A 84 14.92 -1.91 3.23
CA THR A 84 14.21 -1.82 1.96
C THR A 84 13.62 -3.18 1.60
N VAL A 85 12.37 -3.19 1.18
CA VAL A 85 11.67 -4.39 0.72
C VAL A 85 11.32 -4.19 -0.75
N VAL A 86 11.72 -5.12 -1.60
CA VAL A 86 11.35 -5.16 -3.01
C VAL A 86 10.35 -6.29 -3.19
N VAL A 87 9.16 -5.95 -3.68
CA VAL A 87 8.10 -6.91 -3.98
C VAL A 87 8.06 -7.12 -5.49
N PRO A 88 8.54 -8.27 -5.99
CA PRO A 88 8.45 -8.59 -7.40
C PRO A 88 7.00 -8.72 -7.87
N ALA A 89 6.75 -8.47 -9.15
CA ALA A 89 5.43 -8.69 -9.73
C ALA A 89 5.00 -10.15 -9.53
N GLY A 90 3.77 -10.35 -9.05
CA GLY A 90 3.21 -11.67 -8.82
C GLY A 90 3.63 -12.35 -7.51
N ALA A 91 4.54 -11.79 -6.74
CA ALA A 91 4.95 -12.37 -5.46
C ALA A 91 3.85 -12.18 -4.40
N LYS A 92 3.55 -13.25 -3.67
CA LYS A 92 2.63 -13.18 -2.54
C LYS A 92 3.24 -12.36 -1.41
N HIS A 93 2.49 -11.41 -0.89
CA HIS A 93 3.00 -10.55 0.18
C HIS A 93 1.89 -9.93 1.01
N ARG A 94 2.28 -9.49 2.20
CA ARG A 94 1.47 -8.66 3.11
C ARG A 94 2.39 -7.91 4.05
N PHE A 95 1.88 -6.85 4.65
CA PHE A 95 2.57 -6.15 5.73
C PHE A 95 1.58 -5.54 6.72
N ALA A 96 2.05 -5.31 7.93
CA ALA A 96 1.31 -4.64 9.00
C ALA A 96 2.25 -3.80 9.84
N GLY A 97 1.78 -2.66 10.32
CA GLY A 97 2.51 -1.89 11.32
C GLY A 97 2.78 -2.75 12.55
N ALA A 98 4.02 -2.76 13.03
CA ALA A 98 4.44 -3.50 14.20
C ALA A 98 4.73 -2.52 15.36
N GLY A 99 4.74 -3.07 16.59
CA GLY A 99 4.96 -2.25 17.77
C GLY A 99 3.75 -1.39 18.14
N ASP A 100 4.01 -0.29 18.83
CA ASP A 100 2.98 0.57 19.43
C ASP A 100 2.89 1.97 18.79
N ARG A 101 3.67 2.22 17.75
CA ARG A 101 3.66 3.49 17.01
C ARG A 101 3.55 3.27 15.50
N PRO A 102 3.11 4.29 14.74
CA PRO A 102 3.01 4.18 13.28
C PRO A 102 4.33 3.85 12.62
N CYS A 103 4.28 3.08 11.52
CA CYS A 103 5.40 2.88 10.62
C CYS A 103 5.26 3.80 9.42
N ARG A 104 6.35 4.49 9.08
CA ARG A 104 6.43 5.36 7.92
C ARG A 104 7.37 4.76 6.90
N MET A 105 6.89 4.65 5.67
CA MET A 105 7.66 4.08 4.56
C MET A 105 7.55 4.98 3.33
N ILE A 106 8.62 5.06 2.56
CA ILE A 106 8.54 5.54 1.18
C ILE A 106 8.25 4.33 0.32
N THR A 107 7.27 4.45 -0.57
CA THR A 107 6.92 3.38 -1.51
C THR A 107 6.94 3.91 -2.94
N LEU A 108 7.41 3.07 -3.85
CA LEU A 108 7.57 3.39 -5.26
C LEU A 108 7.00 2.26 -6.11
N GLY A 109 6.31 2.62 -7.17
CA GLY A 109 5.76 1.69 -8.13
C GLY A 109 5.40 2.40 -9.44
N PRO A 110 4.74 1.72 -10.38
CA PRO A 110 4.31 2.36 -11.62
C PRO A 110 3.21 3.40 -11.35
N PRO A 111 2.85 4.24 -12.34
CA PRO A 111 1.75 5.21 -12.18
C PRO A 111 0.43 4.59 -11.73
N GLU A 112 0.15 3.35 -12.12
CA GLU A 112 -1.05 2.59 -11.72
C GLU A 112 -1.13 2.40 -10.20
N TYR A 113 0.00 2.33 -9.52
CA TYR A 113 0.07 2.18 -8.07
C TYR A 113 -0.55 3.38 -7.34
N GLU A 114 -0.26 4.59 -7.81
CA GLU A 114 -0.91 5.81 -7.32
C GLU A 114 -2.41 5.79 -7.63
N GLN A 115 -2.79 5.41 -8.82
CA GLN A 115 -4.19 5.32 -9.24
C GLN A 115 -4.98 4.35 -8.37
N PHE A 116 -4.36 3.24 -8.00
CA PHE A 116 -4.94 2.26 -7.09
C PHE A 116 -5.28 2.86 -5.72
N PHE A 117 -4.36 3.60 -5.09
CA PHE A 117 -4.64 4.25 -3.81
C PHE A 117 -5.70 5.32 -3.90
N ARG A 118 -5.75 6.09 -5.00
CA ARG A 118 -6.83 7.06 -5.22
C ARG A 118 -8.18 6.37 -5.34
N ALA A 119 -8.24 5.26 -6.05
CA ALA A 119 -9.47 4.48 -6.19
C ALA A 119 -9.90 3.86 -4.86
N LEU A 120 -8.96 3.39 -4.03
CA LEU A 120 -9.28 2.91 -2.68
C LEU A 120 -9.87 4.01 -1.80
N ALA A 121 -9.27 5.19 -1.82
CA ALA A 121 -9.76 6.33 -1.04
C ALA A 121 -11.15 6.79 -1.51
N ASP A 122 -11.43 6.72 -2.80
CA ASP A 122 -12.75 7.03 -3.34
C ASP A 122 -13.80 5.97 -2.96
N ALA A 123 -13.39 4.71 -2.89
CA ALA A 123 -14.31 3.59 -2.60
C ALA A 123 -14.70 3.51 -1.11
N TRP A 124 -13.79 3.87 -0.22
CA TRP A 124 -14.05 3.78 1.21
C TRP A 124 -13.26 4.82 2.00
N GLN A 125 -13.97 5.56 2.83
CA GLN A 125 -13.40 6.51 3.79
C GLN A 125 -13.94 6.20 5.18
N GLY A 126 -13.13 6.51 6.20
CA GLY A 126 -13.49 6.29 7.59
C GLY A 126 -12.95 4.98 8.15
N PRO A 127 -13.40 4.60 9.37
CA PRO A 127 -12.90 3.41 10.05
C PRO A 127 -13.16 2.13 9.26
N PHE A 128 -12.27 1.15 9.39
CA PHE A 128 -12.44 -0.15 8.77
C PHE A 128 -13.66 -0.87 9.36
N ASP A 129 -14.52 -1.36 8.48
CA ASP A 129 -15.71 -2.15 8.82
C ASP A 129 -15.58 -3.53 8.17
N ARG A 130 -15.74 -4.58 8.96
CA ARG A 130 -15.47 -5.97 8.53
C ARG A 130 -16.36 -6.44 7.37
N GLU A 131 -17.56 -5.91 7.25
CA GLU A 131 -18.51 -6.29 6.20
C GLU A 131 -18.52 -5.31 5.05
N ARG A 132 -18.56 -4.02 5.37
CA ARG A 132 -18.77 -2.95 4.38
C ARG A 132 -17.52 -2.60 3.62
N THR A 133 -16.37 -2.52 4.31
CA THR A 133 -15.12 -2.13 3.66
C THR A 133 -14.71 -3.12 2.57
N PRO A 134 -14.67 -4.47 2.81
CA PRO A 134 -14.33 -5.41 1.74
C PRO A 134 -15.28 -5.36 0.54
N ARG A 135 -16.57 -5.13 0.77
CA ARG A 135 -17.54 -4.99 -0.31
C ARG A 135 -17.29 -3.74 -1.15
N ALA A 136 -16.90 -2.65 -0.51
CA ALA A 136 -16.62 -1.39 -1.19
C ALA A 136 -15.32 -1.43 -1.98
N VAL A 137 -14.27 -2.04 -1.43
CA VAL A 137 -12.92 -2.04 -2.05
C VAL A 137 -12.66 -3.24 -2.96
N GLY A 138 -13.41 -4.32 -2.81
CA GLY A 138 -13.26 -5.51 -3.65
C GLY A 138 -13.22 -5.23 -5.15
N PRO A 139 -14.17 -4.44 -5.70
CA PRO A 139 -14.13 -4.05 -7.11
C PRO A 139 -12.86 -3.28 -7.51
N VAL A 140 -12.28 -2.52 -6.58
CA VAL A 140 -11.01 -1.80 -6.84
C VAL A 140 -9.86 -2.79 -6.98
N PHE A 141 -9.76 -3.77 -6.08
CA PHE A 141 -8.74 -4.82 -6.18
C PHE A 141 -8.86 -5.57 -7.52
N GLU A 142 -10.06 -5.96 -7.88
CA GLU A 142 -10.32 -6.65 -9.15
C GLU A 142 -9.92 -5.80 -10.36
N ARG A 143 -10.31 -4.54 -10.37
CA ARG A 143 -9.98 -3.59 -11.46
C ARG A 143 -8.46 -3.45 -11.66
N PHE A 144 -7.69 -3.45 -10.59
CA PHE A 144 -6.23 -3.29 -10.64
C PHE A 144 -5.47 -4.63 -10.66
N GLY A 145 -6.17 -5.75 -10.80
CA GLY A 145 -5.56 -7.06 -10.91
C GLY A 145 -4.94 -7.59 -9.63
N MET A 146 -5.32 -7.04 -8.48
CA MET A 146 -4.91 -7.57 -7.19
C MET A 146 -5.75 -8.78 -6.81
N ARG A 147 -5.08 -9.81 -6.32
CA ARG A 147 -5.72 -11.06 -5.93
C ARG A 147 -5.40 -11.41 -4.50
N MET A 148 -6.43 -11.66 -3.70
CA MET A 148 -6.26 -12.25 -2.38
C MET A 148 -5.94 -13.73 -2.57
N VAL A 149 -4.97 -14.23 -1.81
CA VAL A 149 -4.51 -15.62 -1.90
C VAL A 149 -4.50 -16.27 -0.53
N ALA A 150 -4.70 -17.59 -0.51
CA ALA A 150 -4.53 -18.35 0.72
C ALA A 150 -3.03 -18.50 1.06
N ALA A 151 -2.76 -18.57 2.34
CA ALA A 151 -1.40 -18.79 2.83
C ALA A 151 -0.88 -20.19 2.47
#